data_6a192343381abafbb70e305800ef96ec
#
_entry.id   6a192343381abafbb70e305800ef96ec
#
_cell.length_a   1.000
_cell.length_b   1.000
_cell.length_c   1.000
_cell.angle_alpha   90.00
_cell.angle_beta   90.00
_cell.angle_gamma   90.00
#
_symmetry.space_group_name_H-M   'P 1'
#
loop_
_entity.id
_entity.type
_entity.pdbx_description
1 polymer ?
#
loop_
_entity_poly.entity_id
_entity_poly.type
_entity_poly.pdbx_seq_one_letter_code
_entity_poly.pdbx_strand_id
1 'polypeptide(L)'
;MGKNKRLPNDIVLAALQLVRGQARRKAEYKRQVDEIILRSGTNFVDTTTSCGTPVRVYLPHADGNSNDITADKAEAIQQLETQRDVQIMRAIDAAADEIGADIQSATVRAALQKAIALNCKACRTWTYERLEVPGISRIEFYRRRRKYLENVAQRVGIG
;
A
#
# COMPACT_ATOMS: atom_id res chain seq x y z
N MET A 1 -19.29 17.43 -21.43
CA MET A 1 -18.90 16.01 -21.30
C MET A 1 -17.45 15.86 -21.72
N GLY A 2 -16.55 15.78 -20.76
CA GLY A 2 -15.13 15.57 -21.03
C GLY A 2 -14.94 14.18 -21.64
N LYS A 3 -14.50 14.11 -22.89
CA LYS A 3 -13.97 12.86 -23.48
C LYS A 3 -12.89 12.37 -22.54
N ASN A 4 -13.08 11.23 -21.89
CA ASN A 4 -12.02 10.54 -21.15
C ASN A 4 -10.86 10.29 -22.13
N LYS A 5 -9.94 11.24 -22.17
CA LYS A 5 -8.75 11.16 -23.03
C LYS A 5 -7.91 10.01 -22.47
N ARG A 6 -7.80 8.94 -23.23
CA ARG A 6 -6.91 7.82 -22.85
C ARG A 6 -5.52 8.36 -22.56
N LEU A 7 -4.98 7.98 -21.43
CA LEU A 7 -3.61 8.36 -21.09
C LEU A 7 -2.60 7.68 -22.04
N PRO A 8 -1.49 8.35 -22.35
CA PRO A 8 -0.39 7.78 -23.11
C PRO A 8 0.14 6.48 -22.49
N ASN A 9 0.69 5.59 -23.31
CA ASN A 9 1.16 4.29 -22.85
C ASN A 9 2.35 4.37 -21.89
N ASP A 10 3.22 5.36 -22.03
CA ASP A 10 4.34 5.63 -21.15
C ASP A 10 3.87 5.98 -19.73
N ILE A 11 2.81 6.76 -19.60
CA ILE A 11 2.16 7.07 -18.31
C ILE A 11 1.60 5.81 -17.67
N VAL A 12 0.90 4.97 -18.46
CA VAL A 12 0.35 3.70 -17.98
C VAL A 12 1.47 2.74 -17.53
N LEU A 13 2.60 2.70 -18.25
CA LEU A 13 3.77 1.92 -17.84
C LEU A 13 4.41 2.46 -16.57
N ALA A 14 4.51 3.77 -16.40
CA ALA A 14 4.98 4.38 -15.17
C ALA A 14 4.09 4.00 -13.98
N ALA A 15 2.76 4.08 -14.13
CA ALA A 15 1.81 3.62 -13.12
C ALA A 15 2.00 2.13 -12.78
N LEU A 16 2.23 1.28 -13.78
CA LEU A 16 2.51 -0.14 -13.58
C LEU A 16 3.77 -0.37 -12.73
N GLN A 17 4.84 0.40 -12.94
CA GLN A 17 6.04 0.32 -12.11
C GLN A 17 5.76 0.74 -10.65
N LEU A 18 4.94 1.77 -10.45
CA LEU A 18 4.51 2.16 -9.11
C LEU A 18 3.71 1.04 -8.42
N VAL A 19 2.77 0.41 -9.12
CA VAL A 19 2.01 -0.74 -8.59
C VAL A 19 2.91 -1.91 -8.21
N ARG A 20 3.92 -2.23 -9.03
CA ARG A 20 4.90 -3.28 -8.72
C ARG A 20 5.71 -3.01 -7.45
N GLY A 21 5.97 -1.74 -7.15
CA GLY A 21 6.65 -1.32 -5.91
C GLY A 21 5.76 -1.32 -4.66
N GLN A 22 4.46 -1.62 -4.76
CA GLN A 22 3.50 -1.48 -3.66
C GLN A 22 3.83 -2.35 -2.45
N ALA A 23 4.22 -3.61 -2.66
CA ALA A 23 4.56 -4.52 -1.57
C ALA A 23 5.72 -4.00 -0.73
N ARG A 24 6.76 -3.46 -1.38
CA ARG A 24 7.91 -2.84 -0.70
C ARG A 24 7.48 -1.61 0.12
N ARG A 25 6.64 -0.74 -0.45
CA ARG A 25 6.14 0.44 0.28
C ARG A 25 5.32 0.06 1.51
N LYS A 26 4.45 -0.95 1.38
CA LYS A 26 3.65 -1.46 2.52
C LYS A 26 4.54 -2.04 3.63
N ALA A 27 5.55 -2.80 3.27
CA ALA A 27 6.50 -3.35 4.24
C ALA A 27 7.30 -2.25 4.95
N GLU A 28 7.76 -1.25 4.21
CA GLU A 28 8.50 -0.11 4.75
C GLU A 28 7.61 0.77 5.65
N TYR A 29 6.39 1.06 5.22
CA TYR A 29 5.43 1.79 6.04
C TYR A 29 5.16 1.07 7.36
N LYS A 30 4.89 -0.24 7.30
CA LYS A 30 4.67 -1.05 8.51
C LYS A 30 5.88 -0.99 9.43
N ARG A 31 7.09 -1.16 8.90
CA ARG A 31 8.34 -1.09 9.68
C ARG A 31 8.46 0.26 10.39
N GLN A 32 8.18 1.37 9.69
CA GLN A 32 8.27 2.72 10.27
C GLN A 32 7.20 2.95 11.34
N VAL A 33 5.97 2.47 11.14
CA VAL A 33 4.91 2.53 12.17
C VAL A 33 5.30 1.72 13.39
N ASP A 34 5.76 0.49 13.22
CA ASP A 34 6.21 -0.36 14.31
C ASP A 34 7.37 0.31 15.08
N GLU A 35 8.29 0.96 14.39
CA GLU A 35 9.41 1.69 14.98
C GLU A 35 8.94 2.90 15.80
N ILE A 36 7.96 3.67 15.31
CA ILE A 36 7.34 4.77 16.06
C ILE A 36 6.65 4.25 17.33
N ILE A 37 5.90 3.14 17.21
CA ILE A 37 5.20 2.55 18.34
C ILE A 37 6.19 2.04 19.39
N LEU A 38 7.29 1.45 19.00
CA LEU A 38 8.30 0.90 19.91
C LEU A 38 9.17 1.99 20.57
N ARG A 39 9.52 3.04 19.83
CA ARG A 39 10.40 4.11 20.36
C ARG A 39 9.70 5.06 21.33
N SER A 40 8.44 5.33 21.09
CA SER A 40 7.72 6.32 21.87
C SER A 40 7.29 5.75 23.21
N GLY A 41 7.91 6.24 24.26
CA GLY A 41 7.47 6.04 25.64
C GLY A 41 8.17 4.95 26.42
N THR A 42 9.28 4.44 25.93
CA THR A 42 10.09 3.53 26.71
C THR A 42 11.47 4.11 26.95
N ASN A 43 11.76 4.42 28.22
CA ASN A 43 13.13 4.51 28.66
C ASN A 43 13.75 3.14 28.46
N PHE A 44 14.87 3.09 27.80
CA PHE A 44 15.64 1.84 27.67
C PHE A 44 17.02 2.03 28.32
N VAL A 45 17.54 0.95 28.86
CA VAL A 45 18.90 0.87 29.34
C VAL A 45 19.62 -0.18 28.52
N ASP A 46 20.70 0.22 27.88
CA ASP A 46 21.60 -0.75 27.25
C ASP A 46 22.42 -1.41 28.37
N THR A 47 22.23 -2.70 28.54
CA THR A 47 22.93 -3.51 29.54
C THR A 47 23.59 -4.69 28.86
N THR A 48 24.47 -5.36 29.60
CA THR A 48 25.15 -6.55 29.11
C THR A 48 24.74 -7.73 29.99
N THR A 49 24.34 -8.84 29.36
CA THR A 49 24.05 -10.06 30.10
C THR A 49 25.32 -10.61 30.79
N SER A 50 25.14 -11.49 31.75
CA SER A 50 26.26 -12.17 32.44
C SER A 50 27.22 -12.90 31.51
N CYS A 51 26.77 -13.20 30.30
CA CYS A 51 27.59 -13.82 29.22
C CYS A 51 28.20 -12.81 28.23
N GLY A 52 28.13 -11.51 28.53
CA GLY A 52 28.73 -10.45 27.70
C GLY A 52 27.95 -10.03 26.48
N THR A 53 26.71 -10.53 26.29
CA THR A 53 25.85 -10.14 25.15
C THR A 53 25.17 -8.82 25.44
N PRO A 54 25.30 -7.79 24.57
CA PRO A 54 24.58 -6.53 24.74
C PRO A 54 23.07 -6.74 24.55
N VAL A 55 22.27 -6.27 25.50
CA VAL A 55 20.82 -6.35 25.51
C VAL A 55 20.23 -4.99 25.85
N ARG A 56 19.24 -4.58 25.08
CA ARG A 56 18.46 -3.38 25.37
C ARG A 56 17.23 -3.76 26.20
N VAL A 57 17.19 -3.30 27.44
CA VAL A 57 16.06 -3.51 28.36
C VAL A 57 15.17 -2.28 28.33
N TYR A 58 13.91 -2.48 27.98
CA TYR A 58 12.90 -1.44 28.03
C TYR A 58 12.30 -1.37 29.42
N LEU A 59 12.40 -0.21 30.02
CA LEU A 59 11.84 0.05 31.36
C LEU A 59 10.40 0.56 31.21
N PRO A 60 9.44 0.05 32.00
CA PRO A 60 8.12 0.64 32.05
C PRO A 60 8.22 2.07 32.58
N HIS A 61 7.42 2.99 32.02
CA HIS A 61 7.33 4.36 32.53
C HIS A 61 6.87 4.35 33.98
N ALA A 62 7.74 4.82 34.86
CA ALA A 62 7.33 5.29 36.15
C ALA A 62 6.82 6.75 35.96
N ASP A 63 5.54 6.90 36.18
CA ASP A 63 4.81 8.18 36.31
C ASP A 63 4.29 8.91 35.06
N GLY A 64 2.99 8.80 34.85
CA GLY A 64 2.06 9.94 34.95
C GLY A 64 1.80 10.73 33.67
N ASN A 65 2.48 10.58 32.54
CA ASN A 65 2.19 11.35 31.33
C ASN A 65 1.95 10.51 30.07
N SER A 66 1.04 9.56 30.18
CA SER A 66 0.63 8.70 29.05
C SER A 66 -0.01 9.49 27.89
N ASN A 67 -0.53 10.69 28.15
CA ASN A 67 -1.16 11.53 27.15
C ASN A 67 -0.16 12.15 26.18
N ASP A 68 0.99 12.61 26.63
CA ASP A 68 2.01 13.21 25.77
C ASP A 68 2.62 12.20 24.82
N ILE A 69 2.90 10.99 25.30
CA ILE A 69 3.48 9.92 24.49
C ILE A 69 2.52 9.47 23.37
N THR A 70 1.23 9.41 23.65
CA THR A 70 0.21 9.06 22.67
C THR A 70 0.05 10.16 21.61
N ALA A 71 0.12 11.44 22.06
CA ALA A 71 0.08 12.58 21.15
C ALA A 71 1.31 12.63 20.24
N ASP A 72 2.51 12.43 20.78
CA ASP A 72 3.76 12.38 19.99
C ASP A 72 3.76 11.25 18.96
N LYS A 73 3.24 10.07 19.34
CA LYS A 73 3.05 8.94 18.41
C LYS A 73 2.10 9.29 17.27
N ALA A 74 0.96 9.89 17.62
CA ALA A 74 -0.05 10.28 16.65
C ALA A 74 0.52 11.31 15.67
N GLU A 75 1.28 12.30 16.16
CA GLU A 75 1.94 13.30 15.34
C GLU A 75 2.99 12.67 14.42
N ALA A 76 3.83 11.78 14.94
CA ALA A 76 4.84 11.07 14.15
C ALA A 76 4.21 10.20 13.05
N ILE A 77 3.11 9.51 13.32
CA ILE A 77 2.35 8.76 12.31
C ILE A 77 1.73 9.71 11.29
N GLN A 78 1.19 10.85 11.74
CA GLN A 78 0.63 11.86 10.85
C GLN A 78 1.70 12.44 9.92
N GLN A 79 2.90 12.72 10.41
CA GLN A 79 4.03 13.13 9.59
C GLN A 79 4.44 12.05 8.58
N LEU A 80 4.43 10.78 8.99
CA LEU A 80 4.69 9.65 8.11
C LEU A 80 3.69 9.59 6.94
N GLU A 81 2.39 9.85 7.21
CA GLU A 81 1.34 9.88 6.17
C GLU A 81 1.54 10.98 5.12
N THR A 82 2.33 12.02 5.41
CA THR A 82 2.67 13.07 4.44
C THR A 82 3.79 12.67 3.47
N GLN A 83 4.50 11.60 3.74
CA GLN A 83 5.60 11.15 2.88
C GLN A 83 5.09 10.70 1.50
N ARG A 84 5.85 11.02 0.47
CA ARG A 84 5.48 10.73 -0.93
C ARG A 84 5.21 9.24 -1.18
N ASP A 85 6.04 8.36 -0.65
CA ASP A 85 5.87 6.90 -0.81
C ASP A 85 4.59 6.40 -0.15
N VAL A 86 4.21 6.96 1.00
CA VAL A 86 2.96 6.63 1.69
C VAL A 86 1.76 7.14 0.91
N GLN A 87 1.83 8.35 0.37
CA GLN A 87 0.78 8.91 -0.49
C GLN A 87 0.58 8.07 -1.76
N ILE A 88 1.67 7.64 -2.40
CA ILE A 88 1.60 6.72 -3.55
C ILE A 88 0.93 5.40 -3.15
N MET A 89 1.33 4.83 -2.01
CA MET A 89 0.74 3.61 -1.48
C MET A 89 -0.77 3.74 -1.28
N ARG A 90 -1.22 4.82 -0.66
CA ARG A 90 -2.65 5.11 -0.43
C ARG A 90 -3.41 5.33 -1.74
N ALA A 91 -2.81 6.03 -2.70
CA ALA A 91 -3.41 6.25 -4.02
C ALA A 91 -3.62 4.94 -4.79
N ILE A 92 -2.67 4.01 -4.73
CA ILE A 92 -2.77 2.69 -5.36
C ILE A 92 -3.87 1.85 -4.69
N ASP A 93 -3.95 1.84 -3.36
CA ASP A 93 -4.99 1.11 -2.63
C ASP A 93 -6.38 1.68 -2.95
N ALA A 94 -6.55 2.99 -2.93
CA ALA A 94 -7.81 3.64 -3.29
C ALA A 94 -8.24 3.34 -4.74
N ALA A 95 -7.30 3.32 -5.68
CA ALA A 95 -7.59 2.94 -7.07
C ALA A 95 -7.96 1.45 -7.19
N ALA A 96 -7.37 0.58 -6.37
CA ALA A 96 -7.70 -0.85 -6.34
C ALA A 96 -9.13 -1.11 -5.83
N ASP A 97 -9.58 -0.35 -4.84
CA ASP A 97 -10.93 -0.46 -4.27
C ASP A 97 -12.01 -0.09 -5.30
N GLU A 98 -11.69 0.74 -6.29
CA GLU A 98 -12.60 1.12 -7.38
C GLU A 98 -12.75 0.05 -8.47
N ILE A 99 -11.85 -0.95 -8.51
CA ILE A 99 -11.95 -2.03 -9.49
C ILE A 99 -13.24 -2.82 -9.28
N GLY A 100 -14.08 -2.83 -10.30
CA GLY A 100 -15.34 -3.57 -10.26
C GLY A 100 -16.40 -2.95 -9.36
N ALA A 101 -16.35 -1.65 -9.08
CA ALA A 101 -17.38 -0.96 -8.30
C ALA A 101 -18.79 -1.07 -8.91
N ASP A 102 -18.87 -1.28 -10.23
CA ASP A 102 -20.09 -1.52 -10.98
C ASP A 102 -20.59 -2.98 -10.92
N ILE A 103 -19.80 -3.90 -10.35
CA ILE A 103 -20.14 -5.32 -10.24
C ILE A 103 -20.90 -5.55 -8.94
N GLN A 104 -22.13 -6.06 -9.04
CA GLN A 104 -22.98 -6.33 -7.88
C GLN A 104 -22.47 -7.48 -7.01
N SER A 105 -21.93 -8.53 -7.63
CA SER A 105 -21.38 -9.68 -6.90
C SER A 105 -20.06 -9.35 -6.20
N ALA A 106 -20.07 -9.33 -4.87
CA ALA A 106 -18.87 -9.11 -4.07
C ALA A 106 -17.78 -10.15 -4.34
N THR A 107 -18.15 -11.39 -4.58
CA THR A 107 -17.22 -12.50 -4.89
C THR A 107 -16.51 -12.26 -6.23
N VAL A 108 -17.25 -11.90 -7.27
CA VAL A 108 -16.68 -11.60 -8.59
C VAL A 108 -15.80 -10.36 -8.52
N ARG A 109 -16.22 -9.33 -7.78
CA ARG A 109 -15.43 -8.12 -7.58
C ARG A 109 -14.08 -8.43 -6.90
N ALA A 110 -14.10 -9.20 -5.80
CA ALA A 110 -12.89 -9.58 -5.10
C ALA A 110 -11.95 -10.43 -5.96
N ALA A 111 -12.51 -11.38 -6.74
CA ALA A 111 -11.73 -12.18 -7.68
C ALA A 111 -11.07 -11.32 -8.76
N LEU A 112 -11.80 -10.35 -9.30
CA LEU A 112 -11.28 -9.41 -10.31
C LEU A 112 -10.17 -8.51 -9.74
N GLN A 113 -10.37 -7.95 -8.57
CA GLN A 113 -9.36 -7.13 -7.88
C GLN A 113 -8.06 -7.91 -7.66
N LYS A 114 -8.17 -9.13 -7.13
CA LYS A 114 -7.04 -10.03 -6.93
C LYS A 114 -6.34 -10.38 -8.25
N ALA A 115 -7.10 -10.70 -9.27
CA ALA A 115 -6.59 -11.07 -10.59
C ALA A 115 -5.83 -9.91 -11.25
N ILE A 116 -6.37 -8.69 -11.21
CA ILE A 116 -5.70 -7.50 -11.75
C ILE A 116 -4.40 -7.21 -10.98
N ALA A 117 -4.42 -7.30 -9.65
CA ALA A 117 -3.24 -7.11 -8.83
C ALA A 117 -2.13 -8.12 -9.17
N LEU A 118 -2.46 -9.41 -9.32
CA LEU A 118 -1.51 -10.45 -9.71
C LEU A 118 -0.96 -10.23 -11.12
N ASN A 119 -1.82 -9.89 -12.08
CA ASN A 119 -1.40 -9.60 -13.45
C ASN A 119 -0.47 -8.38 -13.52
N CYS A 120 -0.75 -7.32 -12.78
CA CYS A 120 0.13 -6.15 -12.70
C CYS A 120 1.50 -6.49 -12.10
N LYS A 121 1.53 -7.38 -11.11
CA LYS A 121 2.78 -7.82 -10.46
C LYS A 121 3.67 -8.63 -11.41
N ALA A 122 3.10 -9.59 -12.15
CA ALA A 122 3.84 -10.49 -13.02
C ALA A 122 2.98 -10.90 -14.23
N CYS A 123 2.83 -10.01 -15.22
CA CYS A 123 1.93 -10.20 -16.37
C CYS A 123 2.25 -11.43 -17.25
N ARG A 124 3.50 -11.86 -17.31
CA ARG A 124 3.89 -13.07 -18.06
C ARG A 124 3.51 -14.36 -17.33
N THR A 125 3.51 -14.35 -16.01
CA THR A 125 3.17 -15.52 -15.17
C THR A 125 1.67 -15.61 -14.95
N TRP A 126 1.02 -14.47 -14.68
CA TRP A 126 -0.39 -14.37 -14.37
C TRP A 126 -1.17 -13.79 -15.56
N THR A 127 -1.32 -14.59 -16.62
CA THR A 127 -2.16 -14.23 -17.77
C THR A 127 -3.63 -14.38 -17.43
N TYR A 128 -4.51 -13.75 -18.22
CA TYR A 128 -5.96 -13.86 -18.02
C TYR A 128 -6.43 -15.31 -17.94
N GLU A 129 -5.88 -16.18 -18.81
CA GLU A 129 -6.25 -17.60 -18.89
C GLU A 129 -5.91 -18.38 -17.60
N ARG A 130 -4.90 -17.96 -16.88
CA ARG A 130 -4.50 -18.57 -15.59
C ARG A 130 -5.24 -18.01 -14.39
N LEU A 131 -5.85 -16.84 -14.53
CA LEU A 131 -6.49 -16.14 -13.41
C LEU A 131 -7.95 -16.54 -13.20
N GLU A 132 -8.57 -17.17 -14.20
CA GLU A 132 -9.93 -17.73 -14.15
C GLU A 132 -10.96 -16.81 -13.48
N VAL A 133 -11.10 -15.57 -13.96
CA VAL A 133 -12.05 -14.61 -13.40
C VAL A 133 -13.46 -14.92 -13.90
N PRO A 134 -14.37 -15.36 -13.03
CA PRO A 134 -15.71 -15.78 -13.48
C PRO A 134 -16.51 -14.58 -14.01
N GLY A 135 -17.16 -14.78 -15.16
CA GLY A 135 -18.09 -13.78 -15.73
C GLY A 135 -17.43 -12.54 -16.35
N ILE A 136 -16.11 -12.49 -16.44
CA ILE A 136 -15.38 -11.38 -17.06
C ILE A 136 -14.65 -11.87 -18.30
N SER A 137 -14.90 -11.29 -19.45
CA SER A 137 -14.20 -11.62 -20.68
C SER A 137 -12.76 -11.10 -20.67
N ARG A 138 -11.88 -11.69 -21.51
CA ARG A 138 -10.49 -11.25 -21.67
C ARG A 138 -10.37 -9.77 -22.03
N ILE A 139 -11.19 -9.31 -22.97
CA ILE A 139 -11.19 -7.91 -23.42
C ILE A 139 -11.59 -6.99 -22.26
N GLU A 140 -12.62 -7.35 -21.52
CA GLU A 140 -13.09 -6.60 -20.37
C GLU A 140 -12.06 -6.57 -19.25
N PHE A 141 -11.40 -7.69 -18.99
CA PHE A 141 -10.31 -7.76 -17.99
C PHE A 141 -9.20 -6.76 -18.29
N TYR A 142 -8.66 -6.76 -19.52
CA TYR A 142 -7.58 -5.83 -19.88
C TYR A 142 -8.03 -4.38 -19.99
N ARG A 143 -9.29 -4.12 -20.31
CA ARG A 143 -9.90 -2.80 -20.27
C ARG A 143 -9.92 -2.27 -18.83
N ARG A 144 -10.37 -3.08 -17.87
CA ARG A 144 -10.43 -2.73 -16.45
C ARG A 144 -9.04 -2.58 -15.83
N ARG A 145 -8.11 -3.45 -16.20
CA ARG A 145 -6.71 -3.32 -15.79
C ARG A 145 -6.12 -1.98 -16.26
N ARG A 146 -6.35 -1.59 -17.51
CA ARG A 146 -5.88 -0.31 -18.03
C ARG A 146 -6.51 0.86 -17.28
N LYS A 147 -7.82 0.83 -17.07
CA LYS A 147 -8.54 1.86 -16.30
C LYS A 147 -7.98 1.99 -14.87
N TYR A 148 -7.68 0.88 -14.22
CA TYR A 148 -7.02 0.90 -12.91
C TYR A 148 -5.67 1.62 -12.95
N LEU A 149 -4.82 1.32 -13.91
CA LEU A 149 -3.53 1.99 -14.05
C LEU A 149 -3.65 3.48 -14.38
N GLU A 150 -4.62 3.85 -15.19
CA GLU A 150 -4.97 5.26 -15.48
C GLU A 150 -5.43 5.99 -14.21
N ASN A 151 -6.25 5.36 -13.38
CA ASN A 151 -6.67 5.90 -12.08
C ASN A 151 -5.48 6.07 -11.12
N VAL A 152 -4.58 5.10 -11.05
CA VAL A 152 -3.34 5.22 -10.28
C VAL A 152 -2.53 6.42 -10.75
N ALA A 153 -2.31 6.57 -12.06
CA ALA A 153 -1.55 7.67 -12.63
C ALA A 153 -2.15 9.03 -12.26
N GLN A 154 -3.46 9.18 -12.38
CA GLN A 154 -4.17 10.41 -12.01
C GLN A 154 -4.06 10.74 -10.53
N ARG A 155 -4.27 9.75 -9.65
CA ARG A 155 -4.19 9.94 -8.19
C ARG A 155 -2.79 10.27 -7.71
N VAL A 156 -1.77 9.72 -8.37
CA VAL A 156 -0.37 9.99 -8.05
C VAL A 156 0.11 11.30 -8.68
N GLY A 157 -0.63 11.86 -9.65
CA GLY A 157 -0.29 13.11 -10.33
C GLY A 157 0.77 12.97 -11.41
N ILE A 158 0.81 11.85 -12.11
CA ILE A 158 1.69 11.61 -13.27
C ILE A 158 0.90 11.52 -14.59
N GLY A 159 -0.44 11.72 -14.54
CA GLY A 159 -1.35 11.65 -15.68
C GLY A 159 -1.98 12.99 -16.04
#